data_e286cbc26a385b493f1350dc7c8ab2c0
#
_entry.id   e286cbc26a385b493f1350dc7c8ab2c0
#
_cell.length_a   1.000
_cell.length_b   1.000
_cell.length_c   1.000
_cell.angle_alpha   90.00
_cell.angle_beta   90.00
_cell.angle_gamma   90.00
#
_symmetry.space_group_name_H-M   'P 1'
#
loop_
_entity.id
_entity.type
_entity.pdbx_description
1 polymer ?
#
loop_
_entity_poly.entity_id
_entity_poly.type
_entity_poly.pdbx_seq_one_letter_code
_entity_poly.pdbx_strand_id
1 'polypeptide(L)'
;MPPSPFKGVSKGFDAALARGIGHVTRRALGPYQTAIVRIGFAVTMLGFLLREWPHRGELYGPDSPWGLDLAARFTADNQAFSVLLWTDSHLWFELVYHLTILASVALLLGWRTRLATLLFMVGVLSLQNRSIFMGDGGDNVIHLMSMYLTLTRCARVWSLDARRAARTPRDAADPVGIALWAASGAALFAAIVSGKLDSVVWGLFFGGMWATHAVWWLLRRHAPGEPRVVADMIANLAHNAALLVIMCEVCLIYATAGWYKIQGSRWQDGTAVYYPMNLDYFTPWPWLTDFLSANGYLVLAMSYGTVFVQVGFVFALLNRRAKNVLLFAMVAEHIGIAVLMGLPFFSLAMIAMDSVFLPTAFLLWGGSRLRLAAERLLPPSVRRRLAPPPGSEAAAAPLPEQRAADERETAVPR
;
A
#
# COMPACT_ATOMS: atom_id res chain seq x y z
N MET A 1 24.90 31.37 42.04
CA MET A 1 24.49 31.53 40.63
C MET A 1 23.11 30.91 40.45
N PRO A 2 22.11 31.62 39.97
CA PRO A 2 20.80 31.02 39.69
C PRO A 2 20.94 29.99 38.57
N PRO A 3 20.19 28.88 38.62
CA PRO A 3 20.25 27.86 37.58
C PRO A 3 19.79 28.45 36.23
N SER A 4 20.57 28.22 35.17
CA SER A 4 20.24 28.76 33.84
C SER A 4 18.89 28.25 33.37
N PRO A 5 18.00 29.13 32.84
CA PRO A 5 16.65 28.73 32.40
C PRO A 5 16.67 27.67 31.29
N PHE A 6 17.78 27.51 30.58
CA PHE A 6 17.98 26.51 29.53
C PHE A 6 18.11 25.07 30.06
N LYS A 7 18.53 24.82 31.30
CA LYS A 7 18.64 23.48 31.89
C LYS A 7 17.28 22.79 32.09
N GLY A 8 16.22 23.54 32.31
CA GLY A 8 14.86 23.01 32.45
C GLY A 8 14.23 22.63 31.10
N VAL A 9 14.49 23.44 30.07
CA VAL A 9 14.01 23.22 28.72
C VAL A 9 14.68 21.98 28.08
N SER A 10 15.99 21.78 28.27
CA SER A 10 16.71 20.61 27.74
C SER A 10 16.19 19.30 28.36
N LYS A 11 15.98 19.26 29.70
CA LYS A 11 15.44 18.06 30.35
C LYS A 11 14.02 17.71 29.88
N GLY A 12 13.18 18.71 29.63
CA GLY A 12 11.84 18.54 29.11
C GLY A 12 11.86 17.98 27.66
N PHE A 13 12.75 18.54 26.84
CA PHE A 13 12.96 18.10 25.46
C PHE A 13 13.51 16.67 25.41
N ASP A 14 14.54 16.34 26.19
CA ASP A 14 15.13 15.00 26.25
C ASP A 14 14.10 13.94 26.69
N ALA A 15 13.27 14.28 27.67
CA ALA A 15 12.19 13.39 28.11
C ALA A 15 11.09 13.20 27.04
N ALA A 16 10.75 14.25 26.30
CA ALA A 16 9.80 14.16 25.20
C ALA A 16 10.36 13.34 24.03
N LEU A 17 11.61 13.56 23.67
CA LEU A 17 12.33 12.81 22.65
C LEU A 17 12.44 11.33 23.02
N ALA A 18 12.82 11.01 24.24
CA ALA A 18 12.91 9.63 24.72
C ALA A 18 11.54 8.92 24.68
N ARG A 19 10.46 9.61 25.04
CA ARG A 19 9.09 9.06 24.90
C ARG A 19 8.72 8.84 23.46
N GLY A 20 9.01 9.79 22.57
CA GLY A 20 8.76 9.68 21.12
C GLY A 20 9.51 8.50 20.50
N ILE A 21 10.82 8.39 20.74
CA ILE A 21 11.65 7.27 20.27
C ILE A 21 11.10 5.96 20.84
N GLY A 22 10.80 5.89 22.14
CA GLY A 22 10.22 4.72 22.78
C GLY A 22 8.88 4.30 22.16
N HIS A 23 8.06 5.27 21.75
CA HIS A 23 6.78 4.99 21.10
C HIS A 23 6.94 4.34 19.71
N VAL A 24 7.81 4.88 18.87
CA VAL A 24 8.03 4.38 17.50
C VAL A 24 8.87 3.11 17.42
N THR A 25 9.71 2.83 18.43
CA THR A 25 10.52 1.61 18.47
C THR A 25 9.79 0.43 19.08
N ARG A 26 8.97 0.65 20.10
CA ARG A 26 8.25 -0.43 20.81
C ARG A 26 7.03 -0.94 20.06
N ARG A 27 6.43 -0.16 19.16
CA ARG A 27 5.17 -0.51 18.48
C ARG A 27 5.24 -0.26 16.98
N ALA A 28 4.64 -1.17 16.20
CA ALA A 28 4.26 -0.89 14.82
C ALA A 28 2.93 -0.13 14.84
N LEU A 29 2.94 1.11 14.38
CA LEU A 29 1.77 2.00 14.33
C LEU A 29 0.86 1.65 13.14
N GLY A 30 -0.42 1.96 13.25
CA GLY A 30 -1.39 1.80 12.16
C GLY A 30 -1.46 0.38 11.54
N PRO A 31 -1.54 -0.71 12.32
CA PRO A 31 -1.57 -2.06 11.78
C PRO A 31 -2.79 -2.33 10.88
N TYR A 32 -3.94 -1.70 11.17
CA TYR A 32 -5.14 -1.80 10.35
C TYR A 32 -5.03 -0.96 9.08
N GLN A 33 -4.41 0.21 9.15
CA GLN A 33 -4.14 1.09 8.02
C GLN A 33 -3.20 0.41 7.01
N THR A 34 -2.09 -0.17 7.47
CA THR A 34 -1.20 -0.90 6.56
C THR A 34 -1.82 -2.20 6.04
N ALA A 35 -2.71 -2.84 6.79
CA ALA A 35 -3.43 -4.02 6.31
C ALA A 35 -4.43 -3.66 5.21
N ILE A 36 -5.20 -2.57 5.34
CA ILE A 36 -6.16 -2.15 4.32
C ILE A 36 -5.45 -1.66 3.05
N VAL A 37 -4.34 -0.94 3.16
CA VAL A 37 -3.49 -0.55 2.01
C VAL A 37 -2.99 -1.79 1.27
N ARG A 38 -2.47 -2.78 2.00
CA ARG A 38 -2.06 -4.08 1.44
C ARG A 38 -3.19 -4.77 0.67
N ILE A 39 -4.38 -4.84 1.28
CA ILE A 39 -5.56 -5.46 0.67
C ILE A 39 -5.98 -4.67 -0.57
N GLY A 40 -6.06 -3.35 -0.48
CA GLY A 40 -6.47 -2.47 -1.57
C GLY A 40 -5.56 -2.61 -2.78
N PHE A 41 -4.23 -2.49 -2.61
CA PHE A 41 -3.29 -2.65 -3.73
C PHE A 41 -3.32 -4.06 -4.33
N ALA A 42 -3.45 -5.08 -3.49
CA ALA A 42 -3.55 -6.45 -3.97
C ALA A 42 -4.84 -6.68 -4.81
N VAL A 43 -5.98 -6.13 -4.38
CA VAL A 43 -7.25 -6.19 -5.13
C VAL A 43 -7.15 -5.42 -6.43
N THR A 44 -6.60 -4.20 -6.40
CA THR A 44 -6.45 -3.36 -7.59
C THR A 44 -5.59 -4.04 -8.64
N MET A 45 -4.39 -4.49 -8.26
CA MET A 45 -3.47 -5.16 -9.19
C MET A 45 -4.02 -6.49 -9.69
N LEU A 46 -4.65 -7.29 -8.83
CA LEU A 46 -5.28 -8.55 -9.22
C LEU A 46 -6.41 -8.31 -10.24
N GLY A 47 -7.29 -7.35 -9.97
CA GLY A 47 -8.38 -6.98 -10.86
C GLY A 47 -7.85 -6.47 -12.21
N PHE A 48 -6.83 -5.61 -12.18
CA PHE A 48 -6.17 -5.10 -13.38
C PHE A 48 -5.56 -6.24 -14.21
N LEU A 49 -4.77 -7.12 -13.61
CA LEU A 49 -4.15 -8.25 -14.34
C LEU A 49 -5.19 -9.23 -14.90
N LEU A 50 -6.29 -9.46 -14.19
CA LEU A 50 -7.35 -10.33 -14.69
C LEU A 50 -8.11 -9.68 -15.86
N ARG A 51 -8.30 -8.37 -15.85
CA ARG A 51 -8.89 -7.65 -17.00
C ARG A 51 -7.98 -7.74 -18.24
N GLU A 52 -6.69 -7.50 -18.05
CA GLU A 52 -5.72 -7.47 -19.14
C GLU A 52 -5.30 -8.89 -19.60
N TRP A 53 -5.71 -9.92 -18.88
CA TRP A 53 -5.27 -11.29 -19.11
C TRP A 53 -5.50 -11.81 -20.56
N PRO A 54 -6.62 -11.50 -21.24
CA PRO A 54 -6.82 -11.92 -22.63
C PRO A 54 -5.83 -11.30 -23.62
N HIS A 55 -5.38 -10.06 -23.35
CA HIS A 55 -4.52 -9.27 -24.23
C HIS A 55 -3.08 -9.13 -23.69
N ARG A 56 -2.73 -9.83 -22.62
CA ARG A 56 -1.45 -9.68 -21.91
C ARG A 56 -0.22 -9.80 -22.80
N GLY A 57 -0.26 -10.71 -23.79
CA GLY A 57 0.83 -10.94 -24.74
C GLY A 57 1.10 -9.73 -25.64
N GLU A 58 0.03 -9.12 -26.12
CA GLU A 58 0.07 -7.92 -26.95
C GLU A 58 0.49 -6.68 -26.13
N LEU A 59 0.05 -6.57 -24.87
CA LEU A 59 0.32 -5.42 -24.02
C LEU A 59 1.72 -5.43 -23.41
N TYR A 60 2.20 -6.58 -22.95
CA TYR A 60 3.43 -6.72 -22.17
C TYR A 60 4.37 -7.81 -22.67
N GLY A 61 3.90 -8.69 -23.56
CA GLY A 61 4.66 -9.84 -24.03
C GLY A 61 5.73 -9.50 -25.07
N PRO A 62 6.42 -10.51 -25.59
CA PRO A 62 7.40 -10.36 -26.65
C PRO A 62 6.83 -9.77 -27.94
N ASP A 63 5.55 -10.08 -28.24
CA ASP A 63 4.85 -9.60 -29.44
C ASP A 63 4.26 -8.19 -29.31
N SER A 64 4.53 -7.52 -28.19
CA SER A 64 4.06 -6.14 -27.98
C SER A 64 4.62 -5.20 -29.05
N PRO A 65 3.80 -4.28 -29.62
CA PRO A 65 4.27 -3.23 -30.50
C PRO A 65 5.41 -2.38 -29.92
N TRP A 66 5.47 -2.27 -28.57
CA TRP A 66 6.60 -1.72 -27.83
C TRP A 66 7.68 -2.80 -27.70
N GLY A 67 8.56 -2.90 -28.70
CA GLY A 67 9.60 -3.93 -28.77
C GLY A 67 10.53 -3.96 -27.55
N LEU A 68 11.10 -5.14 -27.29
CA LEU A 68 11.99 -5.36 -26.13
C LEU A 68 13.19 -4.39 -26.13
N ASP A 69 13.79 -4.16 -27.30
CA ASP A 69 14.95 -3.27 -27.44
C ASP A 69 14.64 -1.81 -27.08
N LEU A 70 13.47 -1.32 -27.45
CA LEU A 70 13.04 0.03 -27.10
C LEU A 70 12.77 0.14 -25.59
N ALA A 71 12.08 -0.86 -25.03
CA ALA A 71 11.83 -0.91 -23.59
C ALA A 71 13.14 -1.02 -22.79
N ALA A 72 14.09 -1.83 -23.24
CA ALA A 72 15.40 -1.96 -22.61
C ALA A 72 16.22 -0.66 -22.62
N ARG A 73 16.24 0.06 -23.77
CA ARG A 73 16.91 1.38 -23.86
C ARG A 73 16.26 2.39 -22.90
N PHE A 74 14.94 2.47 -22.91
CA PHE A 74 14.21 3.39 -22.04
C PHE A 74 14.47 3.14 -20.56
N THR A 75 14.50 1.85 -20.14
CA THR A 75 14.77 1.48 -18.75
C THR A 75 16.24 1.66 -18.36
N ALA A 76 17.18 1.49 -19.28
CA ALA A 76 18.60 1.72 -19.04
C ALA A 76 18.87 3.18 -18.67
N ASP A 77 18.27 4.13 -19.38
CA ASP A 77 18.42 5.57 -19.13
C ASP A 77 17.90 5.98 -17.73
N ASN A 78 16.85 5.28 -17.25
CA ASN A 78 16.21 5.55 -15.96
C ASN A 78 16.67 4.61 -14.84
N GLN A 79 17.57 3.65 -15.11
CA GLN A 79 17.98 2.58 -14.17
C GLN A 79 16.79 1.81 -13.56
N ALA A 80 15.71 1.70 -14.31
CA ALA A 80 14.47 1.07 -13.87
C ALA A 80 14.61 -0.46 -13.86
N PHE A 81 13.98 -1.09 -12.88
CA PHE A 81 14.05 -2.54 -12.71
C PHE A 81 12.90 -3.26 -13.42
N SER A 82 13.23 -4.27 -14.25
CA SER A 82 12.24 -5.16 -14.85
C SER A 82 12.83 -6.52 -15.16
N VAL A 83 12.27 -7.59 -14.60
CA VAL A 83 12.66 -8.96 -14.93
C VAL A 83 12.11 -9.39 -16.31
N LEU A 84 11.12 -8.69 -16.85
CA LEU A 84 10.56 -8.94 -18.18
C LEU A 84 11.51 -8.54 -19.32
N LEU A 85 12.52 -7.72 -19.01
CA LEU A 85 13.56 -7.32 -19.97
C LEU A 85 14.75 -8.29 -20.01
N TRP A 86 14.76 -9.34 -19.20
CA TRP A 86 15.87 -10.29 -19.15
C TRP A 86 15.94 -11.21 -20.39
N THR A 87 14.80 -11.45 -21.03
CA THR A 87 14.70 -12.29 -22.23
C THR A 87 13.36 -12.05 -22.93
N ASP A 88 13.29 -12.26 -24.22
CA ASP A 88 12.09 -12.19 -25.06
C ASP A 88 11.30 -13.52 -25.10
N SER A 89 11.61 -14.46 -24.22
CA SER A 89 10.93 -15.75 -24.13
C SER A 89 9.48 -15.59 -23.70
N HIS A 90 8.54 -16.13 -24.50
CA HIS A 90 7.11 -16.21 -24.16
C HIS A 90 6.89 -16.96 -22.83
N LEU A 91 7.62 -18.07 -22.61
CA LEU A 91 7.49 -18.84 -21.38
C LEU A 91 7.90 -18.01 -20.14
N TRP A 92 8.96 -17.22 -20.27
CA TRP A 92 9.41 -16.34 -19.20
C TRP A 92 8.38 -15.26 -18.90
N PHE A 93 7.85 -14.62 -19.92
CA PHE A 93 6.78 -13.64 -19.80
C PHE A 93 5.56 -14.23 -19.07
N GLU A 94 5.06 -15.38 -19.53
CA GLU A 94 3.91 -16.06 -18.91
C GLU A 94 4.18 -16.42 -17.45
N LEU A 95 5.38 -16.91 -17.15
CA LEU A 95 5.79 -17.21 -15.78
C LEU A 95 5.72 -15.98 -14.88
N VAL A 96 6.32 -14.87 -15.31
CA VAL A 96 6.35 -13.61 -14.50
C VAL A 96 4.95 -13.05 -14.34
N TYR A 97 4.14 -13.04 -15.40
CA TYR A 97 2.77 -12.53 -15.35
C TYR A 97 1.90 -13.32 -14.36
N HIS A 98 1.91 -14.65 -14.46
CA HIS A 98 1.12 -15.50 -13.56
C HIS A 98 1.68 -15.54 -12.14
N LEU A 99 2.98 -15.43 -11.94
CA LEU A 99 3.57 -15.25 -10.60
C LEU A 99 3.13 -13.93 -9.97
N THR A 100 2.95 -12.88 -10.77
CA THR A 100 2.43 -11.59 -10.27
C THR A 100 0.96 -11.72 -9.83
N ILE A 101 0.14 -12.46 -10.56
CA ILE A 101 -1.24 -12.79 -10.13
C ILE A 101 -1.22 -13.57 -8.82
N LEU A 102 -0.40 -14.62 -8.72
CA LEU A 102 -0.28 -15.43 -7.49
C LEU A 102 0.25 -14.63 -6.31
N ALA A 103 1.22 -13.74 -6.55
CA ALA A 103 1.73 -12.82 -5.53
C ALA A 103 0.63 -11.85 -5.05
N SER A 104 -0.19 -11.34 -5.96
CA SER A 104 -1.34 -10.48 -5.63
C SER A 104 -2.38 -11.22 -4.79
N VAL A 105 -2.70 -12.47 -5.13
CA VAL A 105 -3.59 -13.32 -4.32
C VAL A 105 -2.98 -13.61 -2.95
N ALA A 106 -1.70 -13.97 -2.89
CA ALA A 106 -1.01 -14.24 -1.64
C ALA A 106 -0.97 -12.99 -0.74
N LEU A 107 -0.73 -11.82 -1.35
CA LEU A 107 -0.72 -10.53 -0.68
C LEU A 107 -2.11 -10.16 -0.15
N LEU A 108 -3.15 -10.34 -0.95
CA LEU A 108 -4.56 -10.14 -0.55
C LEU A 108 -4.90 -10.96 0.68
N LEU A 109 -4.60 -12.24 0.66
CA LEU A 109 -4.85 -13.16 1.77
C LEU A 109 -3.91 -12.93 2.96
N GLY A 110 -2.80 -12.22 2.75
CA GLY A 110 -1.74 -12.07 3.75
C GLY A 110 -1.07 -13.41 4.08
N TRP A 111 -0.82 -14.22 3.05
CA TRP A 111 -0.10 -15.48 3.15
C TRP A 111 1.35 -15.29 2.75
N ARG A 112 2.27 -15.71 3.64
CA ARG A 112 3.72 -15.49 3.42
C ARG A 112 4.02 -14.04 3.02
N THR A 113 3.39 -13.12 3.69
CA THR A 113 3.24 -11.71 3.28
C THR A 113 4.57 -11.04 2.94
N ARG A 114 5.66 -11.37 3.65
CA ARG A 114 6.98 -10.79 3.35
C ARG A 114 7.50 -11.18 1.97
N LEU A 115 7.37 -12.45 1.58
CA LEU A 115 7.72 -12.90 0.24
C LEU A 115 6.69 -12.39 -0.78
N ALA A 116 5.41 -12.43 -0.43
CA ALA A 116 4.35 -11.94 -1.30
C ALA A 116 4.49 -10.45 -1.63
N THR A 117 4.89 -9.59 -0.68
CA THR A 117 5.15 -8.16 -0.97
C THR A 117 6.34 -7.98 -1.91
N LEU A 118 7.41 -8.75 -1.75
CA LEU A 118 8.57 -8.68 -2.65
C LEU A 118 8.23 -9.14 -4.07
N LEU A 119 7.55 -10.29 -4.21
CA LEU A 119 7.13 -10.79 -5.53
C LEU A 119 6.10 -9.87 -6.18
N PHE A 120 5.18 -9.32 -5.41
CA PHE A 120 4.23 -8.31 -5.87
C PHE A 120 4.96 -7.08 -6.40
N MET A 121 5.91 -6.52 -5.63
CA MET A 121 6.74 -5.41 -6.05
C MET A 121 7.52 -5.72 -7.33
N VAL A 122 8.20 -6.88 -7.40
CA VAL A 122 8.93 -7.31 -8.60
C VAL A 122 8.00 -7.37 -9.83
N GLY A 123 6.80 -7.94 -9.66
CA GLY A 123 5.81 -8.03 -10.73
C GLY A 123 5.31 -6.67 -11.19
N VAL A 124 4.93 -5.79 -10.25
CA VAL A 124 4.47 -4.42 -10.53
C VAL A 124 5.54 -3.63 -11.26
N LEU A 125 6.78 -3.58 -10.72
CA LEU A 125 7.90 -2.88 -11.35
C LEU A 125 8.19 -3.43 -12.75
N SER A 126 8.12 -4.76 -12.90
CA SER A 126 8.45 -5.40 -14.16
C SER A 126 7.43 -5.11 -15.25
N LEU A 127 6.14 -5.15 -14.95
CA LEU A 127 5.08 -4.88 -15.92
C LEU A 127 5.07 -3.40 -16.33
N GLN A 128 5.15 -2.48 -15.38
CA GLN A 128 5.14 -1.06 -15.68
C GLN A 128 6.36 -0.62 -16.47
N ASN A 129 7.55 -1.10 -16.12
CA ASN A 129 8.76 -0.78 -16.86
C ASN A 129 8.89 -1.56 -18.18
N ARG A 130 8.08 -2.62 -18.40
CA ARG A 130 8.02 -3.31 -19.69
C ARG A 130 7.20 -2.54 -20.70
N SER A 131 6.12 -1.88 -20.29
CA SER A 131 5.25 -1.11 -21.19
C SER A 131 4.75 0.15 -20.51
N ILE A 132 5.42 1.26 -20.77
CA ILE A 132 5.12 2.58 -20.19
C ILE A 132 3.78 3.17 -20.63
N PHE A 133 3.22 2.67 -21.75
CA PHE A 133 1.97 3.16 -22.31
C PHE A 133 0.73 2.56 -21.65
N MET A 134 0.91 1.49 -20.86
CA MET A 134 -0.18 0.76 -20.22
C MET A 134 -0.52 1.26 -18.83
N GLY A 135 0.30 2.17 -18.30
CA GLY A 135 0.14 2.69 -16.94
C GLY A 135 -0.63 4.00 -16.88
N ASP A 136 -1.35 4.20 -15.79
CA ASP A 136 -1.96 5.46 -15.39
C ASP A 136 -1.38 5.99 -14.07
N GLY A 137 -1.98 7.06 -13.52
CA GLY A 137 -1.54 7.62 -12.24
C GLY A 137 -1.71 6.66 -11.06
N GLY A 138 -2.69 5.75 -11.11
CA GLY A 138 -2.91 4.72 -10.08
C GLY A 138 -1.83 3.64 -10.10
N ASP A 139 -1.37 3.26 -11.29
CA ASP A 139 -0.26 2.32 -11.44
C ASP A 139 1.03 2.91 -10.88
N ASN A 140 1.30 4.20 -11.13
CA ASN A 140 2.44 4.89 -10.53
C ASN A 140 2.37 4.92 -8.99
N VAL A 141 1.18 5.09 -8.43
CA VAL A 141 0.97 5.00 -6.97
C VAL A 141 1.32 3.61 -6.47
N ILE A 142 0.80 2.54 -7.09
CA ILE A 142 1.10 1.16 -6.69
C ILE A 142 2.59 0.86 -6.87
N HIS A 143 3.22 1.37 -7.93
CA HIS A 143 4.66 1.24 -8.19
C HIS A 143 5.49 1.73 -7.00
N LEU A 144 5.33 3.01 -6.65
CA LEU A 144 6.08 3.61 -5.55
C LEU A 144 5.74 2.98 -4.20
N MET A 145 4.46 2.83 -3.92
CA MET A 145 3.98 2.34 -2.63
C MET A 145 4.29 0.85 -2.40
N SER A 146 4.42 0.04 -3.47
CA SER A 146 4.82 -1.37 -3.33
C SER A 146 6.20 -1.53 -2.70
N MET A 147 7.14 -0.62 -3.00
CA MET A 147 8.48 -0.62 -2.41
C MET A 147 8.43 -0.35 -0.89
N TYR A 148 7.66 0.66 -0.46
CA TYR A 148 7.51 0.94 0.97
C TYR A 148 6.69 -0.13 1.69
N LEU A 149 5.72 -0.74 1.02
CA LEU A 149 4.92 -1.82 1.59
C LEU A 149 5.79 -3.01 2.01
N THR A 150 6.89 -3.31 1.30
CA THR A 150 7.83 -4.38 1.66
C THR A 150 8.48 -4.17 3.04
N LEU A 151 8.66 -2.92 3.45
CA LEU A 151 9.25 -2.54 4.72
C LEU A 151 8.21 -2.52 5.86
N THR A 152 6.91 -2.57 5.54
CA THR A 152 5.86 -2.53 6.53
C THR A 152 5.61 -3.90 7.18
N ARG A 153 5.03 -3.89 8.37
CA ARG A 153 4.52 -5.08 9.08
C ARG A 153 3.01 -5.28 8.80
N CYS A 154 2.59 -5.13 7.55
CA CYS A 154 1.18 -5.13 7.11
C CYS A 154 0.44 -6.46 7.30
N ALA A 155 1.13 -7.53 7.71
CA ALA A 155 0.54 -8.84 8.02
C ALA A 155 0.09 -9.00 9.48
N ARG A 156 0.21 -7.98 10.34
CA ARG A 156 -0.11 -8.10 11.77
C ARG A 156 -1.59 -8.35 12.05
N VAL A 157 -2.45 -7.83 11.19
CA VAL A 157 -3.91 -8.00 11.28
C VAL A 157 -4.48 -8.38 9.92
N TRP A 158 -5.67 -8.95 9.90
CA TRP A 158 -6.41 -9.33 8.69
C TRP A 158 -5.60 -10.14 7.68
N SER A 159 -4.82 -11.12 8.17
CA SER A 159 -3.95 -11.95 7.35
C SER A 159 -3.96 -13.41 7.80
N LEU A 160 -3.63 -14.32 6.87
CA LEU A 160 -3.38 -15.72 7.20
C LEU A 160 -2.13 -15.89 8.07
N ASP A 161 -1.13 -15.01 7.87
CA ASP A 161 0.09 -15.02 8.69
C ASP A 161 -0.19 -14.68 10.16
N ALA A 162 -1.08 -13.70 10.43
CA ALA A 162 -1.51 -13.37 11.79
C ALA A 162 -2.23 -14.56 12.44
N ARG A 163 -3.12 -15.23 11.69
CA ARG A 163 -3.84 -16.43 12.17
C ARG A 163 -2.89 -17.57 12.43
N ARG A 164 -1.92 -17.80 11.56
CA ARG A 164 -0.89 -18.82 11.74
C ARG A 164 -0.05 -18.52 12.97
N ALA A 165 0.41 -17.29 13.14
CA ALA A 165 1.20 -16.88 14.30
C ALA A 165 0.47 -17.06 15.63
N ALA A 166 -0.86 -16.91 15.65
CA ALA A 166 -1.68 -17.14 16.84
C ALA A 166 -1.92 -18.62 17.16
N ARG A 167 -1.78 -19.53 16.18
CA ARG A 167 -2.08 -20.97 16.34
C ARG A 167 -0.83 -21.83 16.45
N THR A 168 0.31 -21.35 15.98
CA THR A 168 1.55 -22.13 15.88
C THR A 168 2.51 -21.71 16.99
N PRO A 169 3.08 -22.65 17.77
CA PRO A 169 4.14 -22.34 18.73
C PRO A 169 5.30 -21.60 18.05
N ARG A 170 5.97 -20.74 18.82
CA ARG A 170 7.04 -19.87 18.29
C ARG A 170 8.28 -20.61 17.81
N ASP A 171 8.51 -21.80 18.36
CA ASP A 171 9.61 -22.71 18.09
C ASP A 171 9.30 -23.76 17.02
N ALA A 172 8.04 -23.82 16.54
CA ALA A 172 7.63 -24.78 15.53
C ALA A 172 8.44 -24.62 14.23
N ALA A 173 8.81 -25.74 13.64
CA ALA A 173 9.47 -25.78 12.34
C ALA A 173 8.55 -25.22 11.23
N ASP A 174 9.14 -24.49 10.32
CA ASP A 174 8.45 -23.91 9.15
C ASP A 174 9.12 -24.36 7.84
N PRO A 175 8.94 -25.64 7.44
CA PRO A 175 9.62 -26.20 6.26
C PRO A 175 9.24 -25.45 4.97
N VAL A 176 7.98 -25.04 4.83
CA VAL A 176 7.52 -24.26 3.67
C VAL A 176 8.21 -22.88 3.63
N GLY A 177 8.36 -22.21 4.78
CA GLY A 177 9.08 -20.93 4.84
C GLY A 177 10.54 -21.07 4.47
N ILE A 178 11.20 -22.14 4.94
CA ILE A 178 12.61 -22.44 4.61
C ILE A 178 12.76 -22.75 3.11
N ALA A 179 11.88 -23.58 2.55
CA ALA A 179 11.90 -23.92 1.12
C ALA A 179 11.72 -22.69 0.23
N LEU A 180 10.74 -21.82 0.54
CA LEU A 180 10.51 -20.59 -0.20
C LEU A 180 11.69 -19.59 -0.06
N TRP A 181 12.30 -19.51 1.11
CA TRP A 181 13.48 -18.69 1.33
C TRP A 181 14.68 -19.22 0.52
N ALA A 182 14.92 -20.54 0.53
CA ALA A 182 15.98 -21.16 -0.25
C ALA A 182 15.74 -20.98 -1.77
N ALA A 183 14.53 -21.20 -2.24
CA ALA A 183 14.17 -21.02 -3.65
C ALA A 183 14.34 -19.56 -4.11
N SER A 184 13.93 -18.59 -3.29
CA SER A 184 14.15 -17.17 -3.60
C SER A 184 15.63 -16.78 -3.60
N GLY A 185 16.43 -17.36 -2.71
CA GLY A 185 17.89 -17.18 -2.68
C GLY A 185 18.57 -17.81 -3.91
N ALA A 186 18.16 -19.00 -4.33
CA ALA A 186 18.66 -19.64 -5.54
C ALA A 186 18.32 -18.80 -6.80
N ALA A 187 17.10 -18.27 -6.89
CA ALA A 187 16.70 -17.40 -7.99
C ALA A 187 17.52 -16.09 -8.01
N LEU A 188 17.72 -15.47 -6.85
CA LEU A 188 18.54 -14.26 -6.72
C LEU A 188 20.00 -14.53 -7.10
N PHE A 189 20.57 -15.61 -6.62
CA PHE A 189 21.92 -16.03 -6.97
C PHE A 189 22.08 -16.28 -8.48
N ALA A 190 21.14 -17.01 -9.09
CA ALA A 190 21.11 -17.24 -10.52
C ALA A 190 21.02 -15.92 -11.32
N ALA A 191 20.20 -14.98 -10.89
CA ALA A 191 20.09 -13.66 -11.53
C ALA A 191 21.39 -12.86 -11.47
N ILE A 192 22.10 -12.90 -10.34
CA ILE A 192 23.41 -12.22 -10.18
C ILE A 192 24.47 -12.88 -11.06
N VAL A 193 24.62 -14.21 -10.97
CA VAL A 193 25.66 -14.95 -11.71
C VAL A 193 25.46 -14.88 -13.22
N SER A 194 24.19 -14.86 -13.68
CA SER A 194 23.87 -14.70 -15.11
C SER A 194 24.01 -13.26 -15.62
N GLY A 195 24.38 -12.30 -14.78
CA GLY A 195 24.50 -10.89 -15.14
C GLY A 195 23.15 -10.21 -15.45
N LYS A 196 22.02 -10.85 -15.11
CA LYS A 196 20.69 -10.28 -15.31
C LYS A 196 20.32 -9.24 -14.25
N LEU A 197 20.94 -9.34 -13.07
CA LEU A 197 20.86 -8.36 -11.99
C LEU A 197 22.23 -7.72 -11.80
N ASP A 198 22.59 -6.81 -12.69
CA ASP A 198 23.87 -6.11 -12.75
C ASP A 198 23.90 -4.84 -11.89
N SER A 199 22.73 -4.27 -11.60
CA SER A 199 22.63 -3.10 -10.74
C SER A 199 23.02 -3.42 -9.29
N VAL A 200 24.07 -2.74 -8.80
CA VAL A 200 24.53 -2.86 -7.40
C VAL A 200 23.40 -2.48 -6.43
N VAL A 201 22.61 -1.45 -6.75
CA VAL A 201 21.52 -0.99 -5.88
C VAL A 201 20.45 -2.06 -5.72
N TRP A 202 19.98 -2.65 -6.83
CA TRP A 202 18.99 -3.72 -6.79
C TRP A 202 19.55 -5.01 -6.18
N GLY A 203 20.80 -5.33 -6.45
CA GLY A 203 21.51 -6.47 -5.85
C GLY A 203 21.58 -6.35 -4.32
N LEU A 204 21.97 -5.18 -3.81
CA LEU A 204 22.01 -4.89 -2.37
C LEU A 204 20.61 -4.88 -1.75
N PHE A 205 19.61 -4.33 -2.44
CA PHE A 205 18.23 -4.32 -1.96
C PHE A 205 17.68 -5.74 -1.80
N PHE A 206 17.70 -6.55 -2.85
CA PHE A 206 17.16 -7.91 -2.79
C PHE A 206 18.00 -8.84 -1.90
N GLY A 207 19.33 -8.74 -1.96
CA GLY A 207 20.22 -9.49 -1.10
C GLY A 207 20.07 -9.11 0.37
N GLY A 208 19.93 -7.82 0.66
CA GLY A 208 19.66 -7.32 2.01
C GLY A 208 18.32 -7.79 2.56
N MET A 209 17.26 -7.77 1.75
CA MET A 209 15.94 -8.29 2.16
C MET A 209 15.98 -9.79 2.41
N TRP A 210 16.66 -10.56 1.55
CA TRP A 210 16.82 -12.00 1.71
C TRP A 210 17.63 -12.35 2.96
N ALA A 211 18.75 -11.68 3.19
CA ALA A 211 19.58 -11.85 4.38
C ALA A 211 18.83 -11.46 5.67
N THR A 212 18.06 -10.36 5.63
CA THR A 212 17.24 -9.91 6.76
C THR A 212 16.23 -10.99 7.19
N HIS A 213 15.64 -11.72 6.25
CA HIS A 213 14.75 -12.84 6.56
C HIS A 213 15.50 -13.98 7.29
N ALA A 214 16.73 -14.32 6.86
CA ALA A 214 17.55 -15.33 7.54
C ALA A 214 17.93 -14.90 8.96
N VAL A 215 18.45 -13.67 9.10
CA VAL A 215 18.82 -13.10 10.40
C VAL A 215 17.62 -13.07 11.34
N TRP A 216 16.46 -12.65 10.86
CA TRP A 216 15.24 -12.65 11.64
C TRP A 216 14.81 -14.04 12.12
N TRP A 217 14.90 -15.05 11.25
CA TRP A 217 14.60 -16.44 11.59
C TRP A 217 15.58 -17.00 12.60
N LEU A 218 16.89 -16.75 12.42
CA LEU A 218 17.95 -17.17 13.35
C LEU A 218 17.76 -16.55 14.75
N LEU A 219 17.51 -15.24 14.83
CA LEU A 219 17.27 -14.53 16.08
C LEU A 219 16.04 -15.06 16.82
N ARG A 220 14.99 -15.40 16.08
CA ARG A 220 13.78 -15.98 16.67
C ARG A 220 14.02 -17.35 17.29
N ARG A 221 14.90 -18.14 16.70
CA ARG A 221 15.15 -19.53 17.09
C ARG A 221 16.24 -19.65 18.14
N HIS A 222 17.31 -18.89 18.01
CA HIS A 222 18.53 -19.10 18.80
C HIS A 222 18.85 -17.98 19.80
N ALA A 223 18.27 -16.78 19.63
CA ALA A 223 18.52 -15.64 20.49
C ALA A 223 17.22 -14.91 20.88
N PRO A 224 16.34 -15.54 21.67
CA PRO A 224 15.02 -14.99 22.01
C PRO A 224 15.09 -13.81 23.00
N GLY A 225 16.24 -13.49 23.58
CA GLY A 225 16.45 -12.40 24.54
C GLY A 225 16.62 -11.01 23.88
N GLU A 226 17.59 -10.25 24.38
CA GLU A 226 17.86 -8.87 23.93
C GLU A 226 18.07 -8.70 22.41
N PRO A 227 18.83 -9.60 21.72
CA PRO A 227 19.03 -9.43 20.28
C PRO A 227 17.72 -9.41 19.50
N ARG A 228 16.74 -10.21 19.92
CA ARG A 228 15.42 -10.21 19.32
C ARG A 228 14.66 -8.94 19.60
N VAL A 229 14.75 -8.39 20.81
CA VAL A 229 14.11 -7.11 21.17
C VAL A 229 14.64 -6.00 20.28
N VAL A 230 15.96 -5.93 20.09
CA VAL A 230 16.61 -4.96 19.19
C VAL A 230 16.13 -5.14 17.74
N ALA A 231 16.07 -6.37 17.23
CA ALA A 231 15.56 -6.64 15.90
C ALA A 231 14.08 -6.21 15.74
N ASP A 232 13.24 -6.46 16.75
CA ASP A 232 11.85 -6.00 16.77
C ASP A 232 11.75 -4.46 16.79
N MET A 233 12.64 -3.77 17.52
CA MET A 233 12.72 -2.31 17.52
C MET A 233 13.08 -1.76 16.15
N ILE A 234 14.10 -2.33 15.48
CA ILE A 234 14.52 -1.95 14.12
C ILE A 234 13.35 -2.18 13.13
N ALA A 235 12.71 -3.34 13.20
CA ALA A 235 11.58 -3.63 12.32
C ALA A 235 10.36 -2.74 12.57
N ASN A 236 10.11 -2.31 13.81
CA ASN A 236 9.07 -1.34 14.11
C ASN A 236 9.44 0.04 13.56
N LEU A 237 10.70 0.44 13.71
CA LEU A 237 11.19 1.73 13.17
C LEU A 237 11.07 1.76 11.64
N ALA A 238 11.52 0.71 10.95
CA ALA A 238 11.38 0.58 9.50
C ALA A 238 9.91 0.63 9.06
N HIS A 239 9.03 -0.10 9.75
CA HIS A 239 7.59 -0.06 9.50
C HIS A 239 6.99 1.34 9.67
N ASN A 240 7.31 2.01 10.78
CA ASN A 240 6.75 3.32 11.08
C ASN A 240 7.29 4.40 10.14
N ALA A 241 8.57 4.30 9.73
CA ALA A 241 9.15 5.17 8.72
C ALA A 241 8.47 4.97 7.35
N ALA A 242 8.31 3.72 6.91
CA ALA A 242 7.61 3.41 5.67
C ALA A 242 6.14 3.89 5.68
N LEU A 243 5.44 3.70 6.79
CA LEU A 243 4.07 4.21 6.96
C LEU A 243 4.03 5.75 6.85
N LEU A 244 4.98 6.43 7.50
CA LEU A 244 5.09 7.89 7.40
C LEU A 244 5.37 8.35 5.97
N VAL A 245 6.26 7.66 5.25
CA VAL A 245 6.54 7.97 3.83
C VAL A 245 5.27 7.79 3.00
N ILE A 246 4.53 6.70 3.15
CA ILE A 246 3.25 6.48 2.47
C ILE A 246 2.29 7.65 2.76
N MET A 247 2.15 8.07 4.01
CA MET A 247 1.28 9.21 4.38
C MET A 247 1.76 10.53 3.75
N CYS A 248 3.06 10.78 3.75
CA CYS A 248 3.64 11.97 3.13
C CYS A 248 3.43 11.97 1.60
N GLU A 249 3.59 10.83 0.94
CA GLU A 249 3.37 10.74 -0.50
C GLU A 249 1.91 10.99 -0.89
N VAL A 250 0.94 10.51 -0.11
CA VAL A 250 -0.47 10.89 -0.30
C VAL A 250 -0.64 12.41 -0.27
N CYS A 251 -0.05 13.05 0.73
CA CYS A 251 -0.12 14.51 0.87
C CYS A 251 0.55 15.22 -0.32
N LEU A 252 1.70 14.74 -0.77
CA LEU A 252 2.44 15.31 -1.89
C LEU A 252 1.67 15.15 -3.21
N ILE A 253 1.07 13.98 -3.46
CA ILE A 253 0.26 13.74 -4.65
C ILE A 253 -0.91 14.74 -4.72
N TYR A 254 -1.66 14.91 -3.63
CA TYR A 254 -2.78 15.84 -3.61
C TYR A 254 -2.35 17.30 -3.60
N ALA A 255 -1.28 17.65 -2.90
CA ALA A 255 -0.72 19.00 -2.94
C ALA A 255 -0.28 19.39 -4.35
N THR A 256 0.47 18.53 -5.04
CA THR A 256 0.93 18.78 -6.42
C THR A 256 -0.22 18.75 -7.42
N ALA A 257 -1.13 17.78 -7.33
CA ALA A 257 -2.32 17.73 -8.17
C ALA A 257 -3.20 18.98 -8.01
N GLY A 258 -3.42 19.44 -6.78
CA GLY A 258 -4.13 20.68 -6.50
C GLY A 258 -3.39 21.91 -7.03
N TRP A 259 -2.08 21.96 -6.83
CA TRP A 259 -1.25 23.06 -7.33
C TRP A 259 -1.31 23.21 -8.86
N TYR A 260 -1.16 22.10 -9.61
CA TYR A 260 -1.31 22.13 -11.08
C TYR A 260 -2.71 22.54 -11.50
N LYS A 261 -3.75 22.10 -10.80
CA LYS A 261 -5.12 22.51 -11.08
C LYS A 261 -5.34 24.00 -10.88
N ILE A 262 -4.83 24.59 -9.80
CA ILE A 262 -4.95 26.03 -9.54
C ILE A 262 -4.32 26.86 -10.67
N GLN A 263 -3.26 26.37 -11.31
CA GLN A 263 -2.58 27.07 -12.41
C GLN A 263 -3.28 26.86 -13.76
N GLY A 264 -4.09 25.84 -13.91
CA GLY A 264 -4.73 25.51 -15.18
C GLY A 264 -5.93 26.41 -15.48
N SER A 265 -5.96 27.05 -16.66
CA SER A 265 -7.01 27.98 -17.06
C SER A 265 -8.42 27.36 -16.96
N ARG A 266 -8.58 26.09 -17.35
CA ARG A 266 -9.87 25.40 -17.31
C ARG A 266 -10.34 25.09 -15.88
N TRP A 267 -9.42 24.99 -14.95
CA TRP A 267 -9.76 24.88 -13.53
C TRP A 267 -10.13 26.24 -12.95
N GLN A 268 -9.45 27.31 -13.42
CA GLN A 268 -9.74 28.69 -13.00
C GLN A 268 -11.09 29.20 -13.49
N ASP A 269 -11.50 28.82 -14.70
CA ASP A 269 -12.83 29.16 -15.25
C ASP A 269 -13.94 28.17 -14.83
N GLY A 270 -13.58 27.11 -14.09
CA GLY A 270 -14.52 26.13 -13.56
C GLY A 270 -15.06 25.13 -14.58
N THR A 271 -14.47 25.04 -15.78
CA THR A 271 -14.94 24.16 -16.87
C THR A 271 -14.12 22.88 -17.02
N ALA A 272 -13.10 22.64 -16.17
CA ALA A 272 -12.14 21.56 -16.35
C ALA A 272 -12.78 20.17 -16.50
N VAL A 273 -13.78 19.85 -15.67
CA VAL A 273 -14.42 18.53 -15.66
C VAL A 273 -15.32 18.30 -16.87
N TYR A 274 -15.76 19.37 -17.55
CA TYR A 274 -16.55 19.29 -18.78
C TYR A 274 -15.81 18.49 -19.87
N TYR A 275 -14.52 18.75 -20.07
CA TYR A 275 -13.75 18.16 -21.16
C TYR A 275 -13.65 16.64 -21.10
N PRO A 276 -13.17 16.02 -19.99
CA PRO A 276 -13.12 14.58 -19.92
C PRO A 276 -14.50 13.91 -19.98
N MET A 277 -15.56 14.58 -19.51
CA MET A 277 -16.94 14.04 -19.63
C MET A 277 -17.49 14.07 -21.06
N ASN A 278 -16.83 14.75 -21.99
CA ASN A 278 -17.22 14.79 -23.40
C ASN A 278 -16.14 14.14 -24.32
N LEU A 279 -15.25 13.34 -23.78
CA LEU A 279 -14.31 12.53 -24.54
C LEU A 279 -14.79 11.08 -24.55
N ASP A 280 -15.00 10.51 -25.72
CA ASP A 280 -15.50 9.12 -25.89
C ASP A 280 -14.69 8.09 -25.08
N TYR A 281 -13.39 8.30 -24.96
CA TYR A 281 -12.51 7.45 -24.17
C TYR A 281 -12.83 7.41 -22.68
N PHE A 282 -13.37 8.51 -22.12
CA PHE A 282 -13.69 8.67 -20.70
C PHE A 282 -15.18 8.69 -20.43
N THR A 283 -16.02 8.21 -21.34
CA THR A 283 -17.50 8.26 -21.20
C THR A 283 -18.14 6.88 -21.30
N PRO A 284 -17.91 5.97 -20.34
CA PRO A 284 -18.50 4.63 -20.37
C PRO A 284 -20.04 4.68 -20.27
N TRP A 285 -20.59 5.76 -19.77
CA TRP A 285 -22.03 6.00 -19.62
C TRP A 285 -22.42 7.36 -20.25
N PRO A 286 -22.50 7.47 -21.61
CA PRO A 286 -22.74 8.76 -22.30
C PRO A 286 -23.95 9.51 -21.76
N TRP A 287 -25.08 8.82 -21.54
CA TRP A 287 -26.30 9.44 -21.01
C TRP A 287 -26.08 10.16 -19.65
N LEU A 288 -25.21 9.63 -18.79
CA LEU A 288 -24.92 10.19 -17.47
C LEU A 288 -23.96 11.37 -17.58
N THR A 289 -22.92 11.24 -18.40
CA THR A 289 -21.94 12.31 -18.63
C THR A 289 -22.58 13.47 -19.37
N ASP A 290 -23.46 13.24 -20.36
CA ASP A 290 -24.24 14.26 -21.04
C ASP A 290 -25.16 15.01 -20.09
N PHE A 291 -25.87 14.29 -19.24
CA PHE A 291 -26.75 14.91 -18.23
C PHE A 291 -25.99 15.82 -17.27
N LEU A 292 -24.81 15.39 -16.80
CA LEU A 292 -23.99 16.17 -15.88
C LEU A 292 -23.29 17.34 -16.56
N SER A 293 -22.76 17.14 -17.77
CA SER A 293 -22.04 18.17 -18.54
C SER A 293 -22.95 19.25 -19.15
N ALA A 294 -24.22 18.92 -19.39
CA ALA A 294 -25.22 19.88 -19.84
C ALA A 294 -25.50 20.98 -18.80
N ASN A 295 -25.22 20.75 -17.54
CA ASN A 295 -25.47 21.72 -16.47
C ASN A 295 -24.15 22.38 -16.03
N GLY A 296 -23.92 23.62 -16.46
CA GLY A 296 -22.72 24.39 -16.14
C GLY A 296 -22.47 24.57 -14.63
N TYR A 297 -23.51 24.64 -13.79
CA TYR A 297 -23.35 24.74 -12.34
C TYR A 297 -22.82 23.44 -11.74
N LEU A 298 -23.24 22.28 -12.26
CA LEU A 298 -22.69 20.99 -11.83
C LEU A 298 -21.21 20.86 -12.23
N VAL A 299 -20.86 21.24 -13.46
CA VAL A 299 -19.48 21.27 -13.96
C VAL A 299 -18.62 22.17 -13.09
N LEU A 300 -19.10 23.39 -12.78
CA LEU A 300 -18.42 24.36 -11.91
C LEU A 300 -18.20 23.76 -10.50
N ALA A 301 -19.26 23.20 -9.91
CA ALA A 301 -19.19 22.61 -8.56
C ALA A 301 -18.22 21.42 -8.50
N MET A 302 -18.21 20.55 -9.51
CA MET A 302 -17.27 19.43 -9.58
C MET A 302 -15.85 19.93 -9.79
N SER A 303 -15.61 20.91 -10.67
CA SER A 303 -14.27 21.44 -10.93
C SER A 303 -13.68 22.11 -9.70
N TYR A 304 -14.39 23.05 -9.09
CA TYR A 304 -13.89 23.72 -7.89
C TYR A 304 -13.91 22.82 -6.66
N GLY A 305 -14.90 21.90 -6.55
CA GLY A 305 -14.97 20.92 -5.49
C GLY A 305 -13.73 20.04 -5.44
N THR A 306 -13.29 19.53 -6.59
CA THR A 306 -12.05 18.75 -6.72
C THR A 306 -10.84 19.53 -6.23
N VAL A 307 -10.64 20.78 -6.69
CA VAL A 307 -9.52 21.62 -6.26
C VAL A 307 -9.58 21.87 -4.75
N PHE A 308 -10.75 22.24 -4.22
CA PHE A 308 -10.93 22.51 -2.80
C PHE A 308 -10.62 21.28 -1.94
N VAL A 309 -11.12 20.11 -2.33
CA VAL A 309 -10.92 18.87 -1.58
C VAL A 309 -9.45 18.47 -1.58
N GLN A 310 -8.78 18.48 -2.72
CA GLN A 310 -7.40 18.06 -2.85
C GLN A 310 -6.43 19.02 -2.12
N VAL A 311 -6.56 20.32 -2.33
CA VAL A 311 -5.73 21.32 -1.63
C VAL A 311 -6.05 21.35 -0.13
N GLY A 312 -7.34 21.35 0.21
CA GLY A 312 -7.81 21.44 1.59
C GLY A 312 -7.42 20.24 2.44
N PHE A 313 -7.32 19.03 1.84
CA PHE A 313 -7.02 17.80 2.58
C PHE A 313 -5.70 17.87 3.35
N VAL A 314 -4.65 18.38 2.74
CA VAL A 314 -3.32 18.47 3.37
C VAL A 314 -3.37 19.33 4.63
N PHE A 315 -4.08 20.46 4.58
CA PHE A 315 -4.26 21.36 5.74
C PHE A 315 -5.22 20.76 6.77
N ALA A 316 -6.19 19.97 6.32
CA ALA A 316 -7.17 19.33 7.20
C ALA A 316 -6.57 18.27 8.13
N LEU A 317 -5.37 17.76 7.87
CA LEU A 317 -4.69 16.81 8.74
C LEU A 317 -4.49 17.33 10.17
N LEU A 318 -4.45 18.65 10.36
CA LEU A 318 -4.34 19.30 11.65
C LEU A 318 -5.63 19.20 12.50
N ASN A 319 -6.77 18.87 11.86
CA ASN A 319 -8.05 18.75 12.54
C ASN A 319 -8.75 17.43 12.18
N ARG A 320 -9.00 16.58 13.17
CA ARG A 320 -9.61 15.25 12.96
C ARG A 320 -10.97 15.31 12.24
N ARG A 321 -11.82 16.31 12.53
CA ARG A 321 -13.15 16.44 11.91
C ARG A 321 -13.01 16.86 10.46
N ALA A 322 -12.25 17.91 10.19
CA ALA A 322 -11.98 18.39 8.83
C ALA A 322 -11.33 17.30 7.97
N LYS A 323 -10.30 16.61 8.49
CA LYS A 323 -9.66 15.48 7.82
C LYS A 323 -10.65 14.38 7.43
N ASN A 324 -11.55 13.97 8.34
CA ASN A 324 -12.49 12.89 8.04
C ASN A 324 -13.54 13.31 7.00
N VAL A 325 -13.99 14.57 7.02
CA VAL A 325 -14.94 15.11 6.02
C VAL A 325 -14.27 15.16 4.65
N LEU A 326 -13.05 15.71 4.54
CA LEU A 326 -12.35 15.79 3.27
C LEU A 326 -11.89 14.41 2.76
N LEU A 327 -11.49 13.51 3.64
CA LEU A 327 -11.20 12.12 3.27
C LEU A 327 -12.43 11.42 2.67
N PHE A 328 -13.62 11.63 3.25
CA PHE A 328 -14.86 11.12 2.68
C PHE A 328 -15.14 11.73 1.30
N ALA A 329 -14.93 13.05 1.15
CA ALA A 329 -15.10 13.72 -0.13
C ALA A 329 -14.11 13.22 -1.20
N MET A 330 -12.84 12.95 -0.83
CA MET A 330 -11.84 12.36 -1.72
C MET A 330 -12.23 10.94 -2.17
N VAL A 331 -12.68 10.10 -1.25
CA VAL A 331 -13.17 8.76 -1.61
C VAL A 331 -14.38 8.87 -2.54
N ALA A 332 -15.30 9.80 -2.29
CA ALA A 332 -16.46 10.04 -3.16
C ALA A 332 -16.02 10.57 -4.54
N GLU A 333 -15.03 11.45 -4.60
CA GLU A 333 -14.41 11.93 -5.86
C GLU A 333 -13.86 10.77 -6.67
N HIS A 334 -13.08 9.88 -6.06
CA HIS A 334 -12.52 8.72 -6.76
C HIS A 334 -13.59 7.70 -7.18
N ILE A 335 -14.64 7.50 -6.40
CA ILE A 335 -15.79 6.71 -6.84
C ILE A 335 -16.45 7.38 -8.06
N GLY A 336 -16.61 8.71 -8.05
CA GLY A 336 -17.08 9.47 -9.20
C GLY A 336 -16.20 9.26 -10.44
N ILE A 337 -14.89 9.35 -10.31
CA ILE A 337 -13.93 9.10 -11.41
C ILE A 337 -14.06 7.66 -11.93
N ALA A 338 -14.18 6.67 -11.04
CA ALA A 338 -14.36 5.27 -11.44
C ALA A 338 -15.61 5.06 -12.30
N VAL A 339 -16.72 5.69 -11.92
CA VAL A 339 -18.01 5.54 -12.58
C VAL A 339 -18.13 6.43 -13.82
N LEU A 340 -17.84 7.72 -13.69
CA LEU A 340 -18.05 8.69 -14.77
C LEU A 340 -17.00 8.61 -15.87
N MET A 341 -15.74 8.36 -15.49
CA MET A 341 -14.61 8.34 -16.43
C MET A 341 -14.14 6.92 -16.78
N GLY A 342 -14.75 5.88 -16.21
CA GLY A 342 -14.36 4.50 -16.52
C GLY A 342 -12.96 4.12 -16.05
N LEU A 343 -12.46 4.75 -14.97
CA LEU A 343 -11.12 4.54 -14.42
C LEU A 343 -11.16 3.80 -13.06
N PRO A 344 -11.70 2.56 -12.99
CA PRO A 344 -11.90 1.87 -11.72
C PRO A 344 -10.58 1.50 -11.02
N PHE A 345 -9.54 1.11 -11.77
CA PHE A 345 -8.28 0.67 -11.16
C PHE A 345 -7.46 1.86 -10.65
N PHE A 346 -7.43 2.97 -11.38
CA PHE A 346 -6.92 4.23 -10.89
C PHE A 346 -7.57 4.61 -9.57
N SER A 347 -8.89 4.63 -9.55
CA SER A 347 -9.66 5.03 -8.38
C SER A 347 -9.49 4.08 -7.20
N LEU A 348 -9.43 2.77 -7.44
CA LEU A 348 -9.17 1.78 -6.39
C LEU A 348 -7.77 1.94 -5.79
N ALA A 349 -6.75 2.22 -6.60
CA ALA A 349 -5.40 2.50 -6.13
C ALA A 349 -5.37 3.73 -5.21
N MET A 350 -6.03 4.81 -5.63
CA MET A 350 -6.11 6.05 -4.85
C MET A 350 -6.89 5.86 -3.55
N ILE A 351 -8.05 5.20 -3.58
CA ILE A 351 -8.83 4.89 -2.39
C ILE A 351 -8.05 3.98 -1.42
N ALA A 352 -7.30 3.00 -1.97
CA ALA A 352 -6.44 2.14 -1.16
C ALA A 352 -5.34 2.95 -0.45
N MET A 353 -4.71 3.87 -1.16
CA MET A 353 -3.72 4.78 -0.61
C MET A 353 -4.32 5.70 0.46
N ASP A 354 -5.47 6.33 0.18
CA ASP A 354 -6.18 7.23 1.10
C ASP A 354 -6.60 6.54 2.39
N SER A 355 -6.85 5.23 2.33
CA SER A 355 -7.26 4.43 3.49
C SER A 355 -6.25 4.45 4.65
N VAL A 356 -5.01 4.88 4.41
CA VAL A 356 -3.99 5.09 5.45
C VAL A 356 -4.43 6.13 6.50
N PHE A 357 -5.30 7.08 6.12
CA PHE A 357 -5.83 8.11 6.99
C PHE A 357 -7.14 7.74 7.70
N LEU A 358 -7.71 6.55 7.41
CA LEU A 358 -8.94 6.11 8.04
C LEU A 358 -8.75 5.89 9.55
N PRO A 359 -9.70 6.33 10.38
CA PRO A 359 -9.65 6.04 11.82
C PRO A 359 -9.68 4.53 12.09
N THR A 360 -8.88 4.06 13.03
CA THR A 360 -8.85 2.64 13.43
C THR A 360 -10.23 2.13 13.86
N ALA A 361 -11.00 2.96 14.57
CA ALA A 361 -12.38 2.61 14.96
C ALA A 361 -13.28 2.33 13.76
N PHE A 362 -13.16 3.12 12.69
CA PHE A 362 -13.90 2.90 11.45
C PHE A 362 -13.49 1.58 10.77
N LEU A 363 -12.20 1.30 10.69
CA LEU A 363 -11.69 0.05 10.12
C LEU A 363 -12.15 -1.17 10.91
N LEU A 364 -12.14 -1.10 12.24
CA LEU A 364 -12.65 -2.15 13.12
C LEU A 364 -14.16 -2.37 12.93
N TRP A 365 -14.93 -1.28 12.87
CA TRP A 365 -16.37 -1.34 12.60
C TRP A 365 -16.64 -1.98 11.23
N GLY A 366 -15.98 -1.53 10.17
CA GLY A 366 -16.11 -2.10 8.83
C GLY A 366 -15.73 -3.59 8.79
N GLY A 367 -14.60 -3.95 9.40
CA GLY A 367 -14.14 -5.33 9.51
C GLY A 367 -15.15 -6.23 10.25
N SER A 368 -15.77 -5.75 11.33
CA SER A 368 -16.81 -6.48 12.04
C SER A 368 -18.06 -6.71 11.20
N ARG A 369 -18.49 -5.69 10.43
CA ARG A 369 -19.63 -5.81 9.51
C ARG A 369 -19.37 -6.80 8.38
N LEU A 370 -18.19 -6.73 7.76
CA LEU A 370 -17.78 -7.69 6.73
C LEU A 370 -17.72 -9.13 7.27
N ARG A 371 -17.22 -9.31 8.49
CA ARG A 371 -17.20 -10.61 9.15
C ARG A 371 -18.62 -11.14 9.37
N LEU A 372 -19.52 -10.35 9.91
CA LEU A 372 -20.93 -10.73 10.11
C LEU A 372 -21.62 -11.10 8.80
N ALA A 373 -21.36 -10.34 7.73
CA ALA A 373 -21.90 -10.64 6.40
C ALA A 373 -21.35 -11.97 5.87
N ALA A 374 -20.02 -12.21 6.00
CA ALA A 374 -19.38 -13.46 5.61
C ALA A 374 -19.92 -14.66 6.42
N GLU A 375 -20.15 -14.48 7.73
CA GLU A 375 -20.75 -15.52 8.58
C GLU A 375 -22.18 -15.89 8.18
N ARG A 376 -22.93 -14.97 7.58
CA ARG A 376 -24.28 -15.27 7.05
C ARG A 376 -24.23 -16.06 5.74
N LEU A 377 -23.23 -15.80 4.90
CA LEU A 377 -23.09 -16.38 3.56
C LEU A 377 -22.34 -17.72 3.53
N LEU A 378 -21.51 -17.99 4.53
CA LEU A 378 -20.64 -19.17 4.54
C LEU A 378 -21.27 -20.38 5.26
N PRO A 379 -21.04 -21.61 4.74
CA PRO A 379 -21.46 -22.84 5.43
C PRO A 379 -20.83 -22.98 6.82
N PRO A 380 -21.50 -23.68 7.76
CA PRO A 380 -21.01 -23.83 9.15
C PRO A 380 -19.60 -24.44 9.26
N SER A 381 -19.23 -25.32 8.35
CA SER A 381 -17.90 -25.95 8.29
C SER A 381 -16.78 -24.95 8.00
N VAL A 382 -17.04 -23.98 7.12
CA VAL A 382 -16.10 -22.91 6.77
C VAL A 382 -16.07 -21.85 7.87
N ARG A 383 -17.21 -21.53 8.49
CA ARG A 383 -17.29 -20.61 9.63
C ARG A 383 -16.36 -21.02 10.77
N ARG A 384 -16.37 -22.31 11.17
CA ARG A 384 -15.50 -22.84 12.24
C ARG A 384 -14.01 -22.68 11.91
N ARG A 385 -13.62 -22.82 10.65
CA ARG A 385 -12.23 -22.63 10.20
C ARG A 385 -11.81 -21.16 10.19
N LEU A 386 -12.75 -20.26 9.96
CA LEU A 386 -12.52 -18.81 9.90
C LEU A 386 -12.67 -18.13 11.27
N ALA A 387 -13.25 -18.79 12.25
CA ALA A 387 -13.37 -18.26 13.61
C ALA A 387 -11.98 -17.89 14.17
N PRO A 388 -11.81 -16.71 14.78
CA PRO A 388 -10.58 -16.35 15.44
C PRO A 388 -10.26 -17.32 16.56
N PRO A 389 -9.00 -17.62 16.82
CA PRO A 389 -8.63 -18.45 17.95
C PRO A 389 -9.09 -17.78 19.27
N PRO A 390 -9.48 -18.59 20.28
CA PRO A 390 -9.84 -18.05 21.59
C PRO A 390 -8.70 -17.18 22.13
N GLY A 391 -9.02 -15.95 22.57
CA GLY A 391 -8.03 -15.00 23.09
C GLY A 391 -7.45 -14.01 22.05
N SER A 392 -7.73 -14.15 20.75
CA SER A 392 -7.22 -13.20 19.73
C SER A 392 -7.93 -11.83 19.79
N GLU A 393 -9.12 -11.75 20.35
CA GLU A 393 -9.84 -10.49 20.60
C GLU A 393 -9.21 -9.68 21.73
N ALA A 394 -8.61 -10.34 22.72
CA ALA A 394 -7.85 -9.67 23.78
C ALA A 394 -6.53 -9.05 23.27
N ALA A 395 -5.93 -9.63 22.22
CA ALA A 395 -4.73 -9.06 21.59
C ALA A 395 -5.04 -7.92 20.62
N ALA A 396 -6.28 -7.80 20.17
CA ALA A 396 -6.77 -6.71 19.31
C ALA A 396 -7.48 -5.60 20.10
N ALA A 397 -7.84 -5.84 21.37
CA ALA A 397 -8.37 -4.82 22.25
C ALA A 397 -7.27 -3.78 22.53
N PRO A 398 -7.59 -2.48 22.53
CA PRO A 398 -6.65 -1.45 22.97
C PRO A 398 -6.19 -1.82 24.39
N LEU A 399 -4.86 -1.80 24.60
CA LEU A 399 -4.27 -2.03 25.91
C LEU A 399 -4.95 -1.09 26.94
N PRO A 400 -5.08 -1.47 28.21
CA PRO A 400 -5.71 -0.64 29.24
C PRO A 400 -5.19 0.79 29.25
N GLU A 401 -3.90 0.99 28.95
CA GLU A 401 -3.29 2.31 28.80
C GLU A 401 -3.80 3.11 27.57
N GLN A 402 -4.23 2.42 26.51
CA GLN A 402 -4.82 3.07 25.32
C GLN A 402 -6.28 3.50 25.60
N ARG A 403 -7.05 2.69 26.35
CA ARG A 403 -8.37 3.09 26.84
C ARG A 403 -8.27 4.30 27.76
N ALA A 404 -7.32 4.29 28.70
CA ALA A 404 -7.12 5.41 29.61
C ALA A 404 -6.60 6.68 28.90
N ALA A 405 -5.88 6.56 27.79
CA ALA A 405 -5.46 7.70 26.98
C ALA A 405 -6.62 8.25 26.12
N ASP A 406 -7.42 7.38 25.52
CA ASP A 406 -8.62 7.78 24.76
C ASP A 406 -9.69 8.39 25.68
N GLU A 407 -9.87 7.86 26.90
CA GLU A 407 -10.79 8.40 27.91
C GLU A 407 -10.33 9.76 28.46
N ARG A 408 -9.03 9.97 28.64
CA ARG A 408 -8.48 11.29 29.02
C ARG A 408 -8.59 12.32 27.90
N GLU A 409 -8.45 11.92 26.65
CA GLU A 409 -8.55 12.80 25.50
C GLU A 409 -10.02 13.19 25.21
N THR A 410 -11.00 12.36 25.61
CA THR A 410 -12.44 12.67 25.55
C THR A 410 -12.94 13.49 26.75
N ALA A 411 -12.18 13.54 27.85
CA ALA A 411 -12.55 14.22 29.09
C ALA A 411 -12.04 15.65 29.22
N VAL A 412 -11.47 16.26 28.15
CA VAL A 412 -11.10 17.68 28.16
C VAL A 412 -12.38 18.51 28.04
N PRO A 413 -12.75 19.35 29.05
CA PRO A 413 -13.93 20.19 28.98
C PRO A 413 -13.80 21.24 27.87
N ARG A 414 -14.91 21.61 27.28
CA ARG A 414 -15.07 22.62 26.21
C ARG A 414 -14.68 24.03 26.69
#